data_a91cfe00b10aac028c25c12c499eb86f
#
_entry.id   a91cfe00b10aac028c25c12c499eb86f
#
_cell.length_a   1.000
_cell.length_b   1.000
_cell.length_c   1.000
_cell.angle_alpha   90.00
_cell.angle_beta   90.00
_cell.angle_gamma   90.00
#
_symmetry.space_group_name_H-M   'P 1'
#
loop_
_entity.id
_entity.type
_entity.pdbx_description
1 polymer ?
#
loop_
_entity_poly.entity_id
_entity_poly.type
_entity_poly.pdbx_seq_one_letter_code
_entity_poly.pdbx_strand_id
1 'polypeptide(L)'
;LGDERTKNHLVEKYEALGRFDTGIFGTSMLLEQLFSIGAGDLAVRLLTNDSEAASFAHMKRNGATTLWERWDGRESHNHPMFGACVRLLFTQILGIRMTPSAQPPVLKPAQPDVTTQPAQALKPLNGELQPPAMPGSAQHFSYEIRLSSQRQLTWAKGSIQTPDGILSVSWELLENG
;
A
#
# COMPACT_ATOMS: atom_id res chain seq x y z
N LEU A 1 12.98 17.24 5.22
CA LEU A 1 12.55 16.34 6.30
C LEU A 1 13.10 16.93 7.61
N GLY A 2 12.26 17.01 8.65
CA GLY A 2 12.59 17.63 9.95
C GLY A 2 13.90 17.10 10.56
N ASP A 3 14.42 17.81 11.55
CA ASP A 3 15.58 17.38 12.28
C ASP A 3 15.33 16.07 13.06
N GLU A 4 16.38 15.44 13.55
CA GLU A 4 16.27 14.15 14.28
C GLU A 4 15.40 14.27 15.53
N ARG A 5 15.37 15.42 16.19
CA ARG A 5 14.51 15.67 17.36
C ARG A 5 13.04 15.59 16.99
N THR A 6 12.64 16.19 15.85
CA THR A 6 11.26 16.15 15.35
C THR A 6 10.85 14.73 14.98
N LYS A 7 11.75 13.96 14.34
CA LYS A 7 11.49 12.56 13.99
C LYS A 7 11.30 11.69 15.24
N ASN A 8 12.19 11.82 16.21
CA ASN A 8 12.12 11.06 17.46
C ASN A 8 10.83 11.39 18.23
N HIS A 9 10.49 12.67 18.33
CA HIS A 9 9.24 13.09 18.97
C HIS A 9 7.99 12.50 18.28
N LEU A 10 7.99 12.44 16.94
CA LEU A 10 6.90 11.80 16.20
C LEU A 10 6.76 10.32 16.55
N VAL A 11 7.86 9.59 16.56
CA VAL A 11 7.88 8.16 16.90
C VAL A 11 7.44 7.96 18.35
N GLU A 12 8.04 8.66 19.32
CA GLU A 12 7.69 8.58 20.74
C GLU A 12 6.19 8.85 20.99
N LYS A 13 5.65 9.88 20.33
CA LYS A 13 4.22 10.21 20.43
C LYS A 13 3.35 9.03 20.03
N TYR A 14 3.59 8.43 18.88
CA TYR A 14 2.72 7.38 18.35
C TYR A 14 3.00 6.00 18.96
N GLU A 15 4.22 5.75 19.46
CA GLU A 15 4.49 4.60 20.33
C GLU A 15 3.67 4.67 21.63
N ALA A 16 3.65 5.84 22.27
CA ALA A 16 2.89 6.04 23.50
C ALA A 16 1.38 6.03 23.27
N LEU A 17 0.91 6.62 22.15
CA LEU A 17 -0.51 6.72 21.85
C LEU A 17 -1.11 5.41 21.37
N GLY A 18 -0.38 4.58 20.62
CA GLY A 18 -0.78 3.28 20.08
C GLY A 18 -1.94 3.30 19.09
N ARG A 19 -2.43 4.47 18.67
CA ARG A 19 -3.58 4.64 17.77
C ARG A 19 -3.45 5.90 16.93
N PHE A 20 -4.34 6.08 15.96
CA PHE A 20 -4.43 7.33 15.22
C PHE A 20 -5.08 8.44 16.07
N ASP A 21 -4.56 9.66 15.96
CA ASP A 21 -5.17 10.91 16.41
C ASP A 21 -5.39 11.87 15.23
N THR A 22 -5.18 11.39 14.04
CA THR A 22 -5.34 12.10 12.78
C THR A 22 -6.66 11.71 12.11
N GLY A 23 -7.20 12.63 11.30
CA GLY A 23 -8.37 12.36 10.45
C GLY A 23 -7.99 11.94 9.03
N ILE A 24 -8.95 12.08 8.14
CA ILE A 24 -8.90 11.62 6.74
C ILE A 24 -7.69 12.15 5.95
N PHE A 25 -7.21 13.34 6.21
CA PHE A 25 -6.02 13.89 5.54
C PHE A 25 -4.71 13.49 6.22
N GLY A 26 -4.68 13.60 7.54
CA GLY A 26 -3.45 13.41 8.31
C GLY A 26 -2.99 11.96 8.41
N THR A 27 -3.90 10.99 8.31
CA THR A 27 -3.56 9.58 8.52
C THR A 27 -2.60 9.05 7.46
N SER A 28 -2.84 9.32 6.17
CA SER A 28 -1.92 8.89 5.11
C SER A 28 -0.58 9.63 5.18
N MET A 29 -0.59 10.92 5.50
CA MET A 29 0.63 11.73 5.66
C MET A 29 1.47 11.23 6.84
N LEU A 30 0.85 10.91 7.97
CA LEU A 30 1.52 10.31 9.12
C LEU A 30 2.22 9.01 8.74
N LEU A 31 1.49 8.10 8.11
CA LEU A 31 2.04 6.80 7.70
C LEU A 31 3.20 6.97 6.71
N GLU A 32 3.08 7.88 5.74
CA GLU A 32 4.18 8.22 4.82
C GLU A 32 5.42 8.70 5.56
N GLN A 33 5.24 9.58 6.55
CA GLN A 33 6.35 10.08 7.34
C GLN A 33 7.00 8.96 8.15
N LEU A 34 6.22 8.11 8.82
CA LEU A 34 6.76 6.97 9.57
C LEU A 34 7.58 6.04 8.69
N PHE A 35 7.09 5.65 7.51
CA PHE A 35 7.88 4.85 6.57
C PHE A 35 9.13 5.59 6.08
N SER A 36 9.05 6.89 5.83
CA SER A 36 10.17 7.69 5.30
C SER A 36 11.33 7.85 6.27
N ILE A 37 11.04 7.83 7.58
CA ILE A 37 12.05 7.95 8.65
C ILE A 37 12.52 6.59 9.19
N GLY A 38 12.10 5.48 8.57
CA GLY A 38 12.49 4.14 8.99
C GLY A 38 11.65 3.54 10.12
N ALA A 39 10.56 4.20 10.55
CA ALA A 39 9.63 3.70 11.56
C ALA A 39 8.49 2.85 10.95
N GLY A 40 8.82 1.99 9.98
CA GLY A 40 7.85 1.16 9.27
C GLY A 40 7.10 0.18 10.18
N ASP A 41 7.75 -0.36 11.20
CA ASP A 41 7.10 -1.24 12.18
C ASP A 41 5.97 -0.52 12.93
N LEU A 42 6.20 0.72 13.36
CA LEU A 42 5.17 1.53 14.00
C LEU A 42 4.01 1.82 13.03
N ALA A 43 4.32 2.16 11.78
CA ALA A 43 3.29 2.38 10.76
C ALA A 43 2.40 1.15 10.56
N VAL A 44 2.99 -0.05 10.49
CA VAL A 44 2.24 -1.31 10.36
C VAL A 44 1.41 -1.59 11.60
N ARG A 45 1.96 -1.40 12.81
CA ARG A 45 1.20 -1.55 14.06
C ARG A 45 -0.02 -0.64 14.11
N LEU A 46 0.12 0.63 13.71
CA LEU A 46 -1.01 1.56 13.66
C LEU A 46 -2.08 1.13 12.64
N LEU A 47 -1.66 0.65 11.46
CA LEU A 47 -2.58 0.16 10.43
C LEU A 47 -3.35 -1.09 10.87
N THR A 48 -2.70 -1.98 11.62
CA THR A 48 -3.27 -3.26 12.07
C THR A 48 -3.84 -3.22 13.48
N ASN A 49 -3.81 -2.07 14.15
CA ASN A 49 -4.37 -1.91 15.49
C ASN A 49 -5.87 -2.22 15.50
N ASP A 50 -6.28 -3.13 16.36
CA ASP A 50 -7.67 -3.58 16.50
C ASP A 50 -8.29 -3.27 17.87
N SER A 51 -7.51 -2.73 18.82
CA SER A 51 -7.93 -2.49 20.21
C SER A 51 -8.60 -1.13 20.42
N GLU A 52 -8.29 -0.14 19.62
CA GLU A 52 -8.68 1.25 19.83
C GLU A 52 -9.76 1.73 18.85
N ALA A 53 -10.54 2.71 19.31
CA ALA A 53 -11.63 3.28 18.51
C ALA A 53 -11.17 3.96 17.23
N ALA A 54 -10.00 4.63 17.22
CA ALA A 54 -9.46 5.27 16.02
C ALA A 54 -8.59 4.29 15.21
N SER A 55 -9.24 3.31 14.58
CA SER A 55 -8.58 2.29 13.76
C SER A 55 -9.48 1.79 12.62
N PHE A 56 -8.90 1.24 11.56
CA PHE A 56 -9.66 0.59 10.50
C PHE A 56 -10.42 -0.64 11.00
N ALA A 57 -9.87 -1.34 11.98
CA ALA A 57 -10.54 -2.47 12.62
C ALA A 57 -11.78 -2.03 13.39
N HIS A 58 -11.78 -0.84 14.01
CA HIS A 58 -12.97 -0.27 14.64
C HIS A 58 -14.09 -0.06 13.62
N MET A 59 -13.80 0.54 12.47
CA MET A 59 -14.80 0.69 11.40
C MET A 59 -15.39 -0.67 11.01
N LYS A 60 -14.53 -1.67 10.76
CA LYS A 60 -14.94 -3.03 10.38
C LYS A 60 -15.82 -3.69 11.45
N ARG A 61 -15.45 -3.60 12.73
CA ARG A 61 -16.24 -4.17 13.85
C ARG A 61 -17.62 -3.53 13.97
N ASN A 62 -17.74 -2.27 13.59
CA ASN A 62 -19.02 -1.53 13.60
C ASN A 62 -19.78 -1.63 12.27
N GLY A 63 -19.48 -2.64 11.45
CA GLY A 63 -20.25 -2.97 10.25
C GLY A 63 -19.94 -2.12 9.03
N ALA A 64 -18.80 -1.42 8.98
CA ALA A 64 -18.42 -0.65 7.82
C ALA A 64 -18.18 -1.58 6.61
N THR A 65 -18.87 -1.29 5.52
CA THR A 65 -18.65 -1.89 4.19
C THR A 65 -17.89 -0.95 3.25
N THR A 66 -17.73 0.29 3.65
CA THR A 66 -16.99 1.35 2.99
C THR A 66 -16.14 2.09 4.02
N LEU A 67 -15.26 2.99 3.57
CA LEU A 67 -14.51 3.85 4.47
C LEU A 67 -15.38 5.01 4.96
N TRP A 68 -15.35 5.28 6.24
CA TRP A 68 -16.05 6.38 6.87
C TRP A 68 -15.25 7.68 6.78
N GLU A 69 -15.91 8.81 6.97
CA GLU A 69 -15.26 10.12 7.06
C GLU A 69 -14.54 10.32 8.40
N ARG A 70 -15.10 9.76 9.46
CA ARG A 70 -14.60 9.88 10.83
C ARG A 70 -14.45 8.52 11.48
N TRP A 71 -13.47 8.39 12.36
CA TRP A 71 -13.24 7.16 13.12
C TRP A 71 -14.44 6.74 13.98
N ASP A 72 -15.22 7.70 14.48
CA ASP A 72 -16.36 7.47 15.35
C ASP A 72 -17.68 7.14 14.61
N GLY A 73 -17.63 7.02 13.29
CA GLY A 73 -18.80 6.68 12.47
C GLY A 73 -19.81 7.81 12.31
N ARG A 74 -19.48 9.03 12.73
CA ARG A 74 -20.28 10.21 12.41
C ARG A 74 -19.99 10.66 10.98
N GLU A 75 -20.89 11.46 10.41
CA GLU A 75 -20.80 12.01 9.07
C GLU A 75 -20.91 10.91 7.99
N SER A 76 -20.24 11.09 6.86
CA SER A 76 -20.36 10.20 5.70
C SER A 76 -19.78 8.80 5.95
N HIS A 77 -20.54 7.77 5.60
CA HIS A 77 -20.08 6.38 5.58
C HIS A 77 -19.58 5.93 4.20
N ASN A 78 -19.43 6.82 3.24
CA ASN A 78 -18.82 6.57 1.94
C ASN A 78 -17.81 7.68 1.63
N HIS A 79 -16.66 7.64 2.31
CA HIS A 79 -15.65 8.70 2.25
C HIS A 79 -14.26 8.09 1.98
N PRO A 80 -13.81 8.06 0.71
CA PRO A 80 -12.66 7.25 0.29
C PRO A 80 -11.31 7.79 0.77
N MET A 81 -11.23 8.96 1.42
CA MET A 81 -9.96 9.63 1.71
C MET A 81 -9.05 8.84 2.66
N PHE A 82 -9.58 8.09 3.63
CA PHE A 82 -8.77 7.14 4.39
C PHE A 82 -8.14 6.05 3.51
N GLY A 83 -8.71 5.80 2.32
CA GLY A 83 -8.16 4.87 1.32
C GLY A 83 -6.83 5.32 0.72
N ALA A 84 -6.41 6.58 0.90
CA ALA A 84 -5.08 7.03 0.49
C ALA A 84 -3.95 6.17 1.10
N CYS A 85 -4.20 5.53 2.26
CA CYS A 85 -3.27 4.58 2.88
C CYS A 85 -3.03 3.31 2.02
N VAL A 86 -3.98 2.94 1.15
CA VAL A 86 -3.85 1.74 0.29
C VAL A 86 -2.62 1.85 -0.61
N ARG A 87 -2.29 3.05 -1.09
CA ARG A 87 -1.06 3.27 -1.85
C ARG A 87 0.18 2.78 -1.10
N LEU A 88 0.22 2.94 0.22
CA LEU A 88 1.36 2.54 1.04
C LEU A 88 1.49 1.01 1.14
N LEU A 89 0.39 0.26 1.04
CA LEU A 89 0.44 -1.20 0.98
C LEU A 89 1.22 -1.66 -0.25
N PHE A 90 1.02 -1.01 -1.40
CA PHE A 90 1.76 -1.31 -2.62
C PHE A 90 3.20 -0.78 -2.58
N THR A 91 3.40 0.47 -2.15
CA THR A 91 4.71 1.13 -2.26
C THR A 91 5.66 0.83 -1.10
N GLN A 92 5.14 0.55 0.10
CA GLN A 92 5.95 0.32 1.29
C GLN A 92 5.94 -1.14 1.73
N ILE A 93 4.79 -1.83 1.63
CA ILE A 93 4.68 -3.22 2.04
C ILE A 93 5.11 -4.16 0.89
N LEU A 94 4.53 -4.03 -0.28
CA LEU A 94 4.96 -4.80 -1.47
C LEU A 94 6.23 -4.25 -2.12
N GLY A 95 6.61 -3.01 -1.79
CA GLY A 95 7.83 -2.38 -2.29
C GLY A 95 7.78 -1.92 -3.74
N ILE A 96 6.61 -1.90 -4.37
CA ILE A 96 6.47 -1.56 -5.80
C ILE A 96 6.75 -0.08 -6.02
N ARG A 97 7.80 0.21 -6.80
CA ARG A 97 8.17 1.56 -7.27
C ARG A 97 7.98 1.60 -8.78
N MET A 98 7.30 2.64 -9.25
CA MET A 98 7.05 2.86 -10.66
C MET A 98 7.66 4.20 -11.06
N THR A 99 8.49 4.19 -12.08
CA THR A 99 9.09 5.40 -12.66
C THR A 99 8.78 5.46 -14.15
N PRO A 100 8.42 6.63 -14.69
CA PRO A 100 8.31 6.79 -16.14
C PRO A 100 9.64 6.45 -16.81
N SER A 101 9.60 5.63 -17.85
CA SER A 101 10.79 5.26 -18.63
C SER A 101 10.74 5.96 -19.98
N ALA A 102 11.86 6.55 -20.39
CA ALA A 102 12.00 7.14 -21.70
C ALA A 102 12.26 6.10 -22.81
N GLN A 103 12.51 4.83 -22.43
CA GLN A 103 12.82 3.75 -23.37
C GLN A 103 11.78 2.62 -23.25
N PRO A 104 11.39 1.99 -24.38
CA PRO A 104 10.57 0.79 -24.34
C PRO A 104 11.31 -0.32 -23.57
N PRO A 105 10.59 -1.20 -22.84
CA PRO A 105 11.20 -2.29 -22.14
C PRO A 105 11.99 -3.17 -23.11
N VAL A 106 13.28 -3.36 -22.85
CA VAL A 106 14.06 -4.37 -23.53
C VAL A 106 13.60 -5.71 -22.97
N LEU A 107 12.74 -6.40 -23.69
CA LEU A 107 12.36 -7.78 -23.37
C LEU A 107 13.62 -8.63 -23.42
N LYS A 108 14.26 -8.87 -22.28
CA LYS A 108 15.22 -9.96 -22.16
C LYS A 108 14.44 -11.25 -22.38
N PRO A 109 14.92 -12.16 -23.26
CA PRO A 109 14.27 -13.45 -23.42
C PRO A 109 14.15 -14.11 -22.04
N ALA A 110 12.95 -14.58 -21.71
CA ALA A 110 12.66 -15.22 -20.43
C ALA A 110 13.66 -16.36 -20.21
N GLN A 111 14.45 -16.27 -19.15
CA GLN A 111 15.11 -17.46 -18.64
C GLN A 111 14.03 -18.38 -18.07
N PRO A 112 13.98 -19.65 -18.49
CA PRO A 112 13.01 -20.58 -17.98
C PRO A 112 13.47 -21.03 -16.59
N ASP A 113 12.94 -20.44 -15.55
CA ASP A 113 12.74 -21.06 -14.24
C ASP A 113 12.14 -20.06 -13.22
N VAL A 114 10.85 -19.83 -13.36
CA VAL A 114 9.99 -19.57 -12.20
C VAL A 114 8.66 -20.20 -12.55
N THR A 115 8.26 -21.22 -11.79
CA THR A 115 7.01 -21.95 -11.94
C THR A 115 5.81 -20.98 -11.87
N THR A 116 5.37 -20.52 -13.03
CA THR A 116 4.09 -19.84 -13.20
C THR A 116 2.98 -20.88 -13.16
N GLN A 117 2.40 -21.10 -12.00
CA GLN A 117 1.06 -21.70 -11.97
C GLN A 117 0.07 -20.72 -12.62
N PRO A 118 -0.78 -21.16 -13.54
CA PRO A 118 -1.77 -20.28 -14.13
C PRO A 118 -2.74 -19.81 -13.06
N ALA A 119 -2.80 -18.48 -12.85
CA ALA A 119 -3.81 -17.86 -12.03
C ALA A 119 -5.19 -18.25 -12.60
N GLN A 120 -6.03 -18.88 -11.78
CA GLN A 120 -7.42 -19.14 -12.16
C GLN A 120 -8.08 -17.80 -12.46
N ALA A 121 -8.49 -17.64 -13.70
CA ALA A 121 -9.17 -16.45 -14.17
C ALA A 121 -10.45 -16.23 -13.37
N LEU A 122 -10.51 -15.14 -12.62
CA LEU A 122 -11.76 -14.61 -12.12
C LEU A 122 -12.61 -14.27 -13.34
N LYS A 123 -13.80 -14.92 -13.45
CA LYS A 123 -14.74 -14.63 -14.54
C LYS A 123 -15.08 -13.15 -14.50
N PRO A 124 -14.95 -12.41 -15.62
CA PRO A 124 -15.40 -11.03 -15.68
C PRO A 124 -16.92 -10.99 -15.50
N LEU A 125 -17.38 -10.12 -14.61
CA LEU A 125 -18.75 -9.66 -14.60
C LEU A 125 -18.99 -8.93 -15.93
N ASN A 126 -19.96 -9.41 -16.73
CA ASN A 126 -20.28 -8.95 -18.06
C ASN A 126 -20.41 -7.42 -18.14
N GLY A 127 -19.55 -6.80 -18.89
CA GLY A 127 -19.52 -5.39 -19.21
C GLY A 127 -18.17 -5.02 -19.77
N GLU A 128 -17.93 -5.25 -21.06
CA GLU A 128 -16.77 -4.74 -21.79
C GLU A 128 -16.83 -3.22 -21.83
N LEU A 129 -16.19 -2.57 -20.86
CA LEU A 129 -15.72 -1.21 -21.04
C LEU A 129 -14.27 -1.32 -21.55
N GLN A 130 -14.11 -1.36 -22.87
CA GLN A 130 -12.83 -1.08 -23.48
C GLN A 130 -12.51 0.38 -23.17
N PRO A 131 -11.39 0.67 -22.48
CA PRO A 131 -10.94 2.06 -22.35
C PRO A 131 -10.65 2.60 -23.74
N PRO A 132 -11.05 3.85 -24.06
CA PRO A 132 -10.76 4.45 -25.35
C PRO A 132 -9.23 4.46 -25.54
N ALA A 133 -8.77 3.98 -26.69
CA ALA A 133 -7.38 4.08 -27.10
C ALA A 133 -7.00 5.56 -27.16
N MET A 134 -6.21 6.04 -26.20
CA MET A 134 -5.67 7.40 -26.22
C MET A 134 -4.60 7.48 -27.30
N PRO A 135 -4.73 8.35 -28.30
CA PRO A 135 -3.67 8.58 -29.26
C PRO A 135 -2.58 9.43 -28.58
N GLY A 136 -1.43 8.85 -28.34
CA GLY A 136 -0.25 9.56 -27.85
C GLY A 136 0.70 8.61 -27.16
N SER A 137 1.91 8.48 -27.67
CA SER A 137 3.10 7.79 -27.19
C SER A 137 2.87 6.90 -25.97
N ALA A 138 2.90 5.58 -26.16
CA ALA A 138 2.82 4.62 -25.06
C ALA A 138 3.88 5.00 -24.01
N GLN A 139 3.43 5.50 -22.87
CA GLN A 139 4.30 5.86 -21.77
C GLN A 139 4.75 4.54 -21.12
N HIS A 140 5.99 4.16 -21.33
CA HIS A 140 6.57 2.98 -20.73
C HIS A 140 6.95 3.29 -19.28
N PHE A 141 6.84 2.29 -18.42
CA PHE A 141 7.19 2.40 -17.01
C PHE A 141 8.24 1.35 -16.67
N SER A 142 9.19 1.74 -15.83
CA SER A 142 10.11 0.84 -15.20
C SER A 142 9.61 0.53 -13.77
N TYR A 143 9.72 -0.73 -13.37
CA TYR A 143 9.28 -1.19 -12.06
C TYR A 143 10.50 -1.67 -11.27
N GLU A 144 10.60 -1.20 -10.04
CA GLU A 144 11.62 -1.64 -9.08
C GLU A 144 10.89 -2.16 -7.82
N ILE A 145 11.39 -3.25 -7.25
CA ILE A 145 10.90 -3.74 -5.96
C ILE A 145 11.91 -3.35 -4.89
N ARG A 146 11.46 -2.51 -3.96
CA ARG A 146 12.26 -2.03 -2.82
C ARG A 146 11.45 -2.15 -1.55
N LEU A 147 11.72 -3.18 -0.75
CA LEU A 147 11.04 -3.41 0.52
C LEU A 147 11.41 -2.34 1.55
N SER A 148 10.45 -1.96 2.38
CA SER A 148 10.70 -1.14 3.56
C SER A 148 11.33 -1.97 4.68
N SER A 149 11.90 -1.30 5.68
CA SER A 149 12.58 -1.94 6.82
C SER A 149 11.63 -2.50 7.89
N GLN A 150 10.31 -2.61 7.61
CA GLN A 150 9.36 -3.15 8.57
C GLN A 150 9.57 -4.66 8.78
N ARG A 151 9.35 -5.16 10.00
CA ARG A 151 9.46 -6.57 10.40
C ARG A 151 8.19 -7.10 11.09
N GLN A 152 7.12 -6.31 11.15
CA GLN A 152 5.84 -6.71 11.75
C GLN A 152 5.09 -7.72 10.89
N LEU A 153 5.29 -7.68 9.58
CA LEU A 153 4.75 -8.67 8.66
C LEU A 153 5.85 -9.65 8.30
N THR A 154 5.55 -10.92 8.32
CA THR A 154 6.45 -12.01 7.93
C THR A 154 6.33 -12.35 6.45
N TRP A 155 5.26 -11.94 5.81
CA TRP A 155 5.04 -12.12 4.38
C TRP A 155 4.09 -11.07 3.83
N ALA A 156 4.16 -10.82 2.52
CA ALA A 156 3.12 -10.12 1.78
C ALA A 156 3.04 -10.63 0.35
N LYS A 157 1.83 -10.55 -0.21
CA LYS A 157 1.55 -10.90 -1.60
C LYS A 157 0.51 -9.94 -2.16
N GLY A 158 0.71 -9.48 -3.39
CA GLY A 158 -0.23 -8.63 -4.09
C GLY A 158 0.08 -8.49 -5.56
N SER A 159 -0.87 -7.95 -6.31
CA SER A 159 -0.71 -7.68 -7.73
C SER A 159 -1.39 -6.37 -8.11
N ILE A 160 -0.87 -5.72 -9.13
CA ILE A 160 -1.47 -4.53 -9.76
C ILE A 160 -1.55 -4.73 -11.27
N GLN A 161 -2.60 -4.18 -11.87
CA GLN A 161 -2.68 -4.06 -13.33
C GLN A 161 -1.83 -2.87 -13.76
N THR A 162 -0.94 -3.10 -14.70
CA THR A 162 -0.10 -2.08 -15.33
C THR A 162 -0.39 -1.99 -16.83
N PRO A 163 0.05 -0.94 -17.54
CA PRO A 163 -0.05 -0.89 -18.99
C PRO A 163 0.62 -2.07 -19.69
N ASP A 164 1.68 -2.63 -19.09
CA ASP A 164 2.47 -3.74 -19.66
C ASP A 164 1.98 -5.13 -19.19
N GLY A 165 0.89 -5.19 -18.40
CA GLY A 165 0.32 -6.43 -17.89
C GLY A 165 0.17 -6.45 -16.37
N ILE A 166 -0.02 -7.64 -15.80
CA ILE A 166 -0.15 -7.80 -14.35
C ILE A 166 1.24 -7.92 -13.71
N LEU A 167 1.56 -7.00 -12.81
CA LEU A 167 2.73 -7.09 -11.94
C LEU A 167 2.32 -7.76 -10.62
N SER A 168 2.89 -8.91 -10.31
CA SER A 168 2.67 -9.64 -9.06
C SER A 168 3.96 -9.63 -8.23
N VAL A 169 3.81 -9.36 -6.93
CA VAL A 169 4.91 -9.36 -5.96
C VAL A 169 4.52 -10.23 -4.78
N SER A 170 5.44 -11.05 -4.33
CA SER A 170 5.35 -11.78 -3.07
C SER A 170 6.71 -11.84 -2.40
N TRP A 171 6.73 -11.75 -1.07
CA TRP A 171 7.94 -11.93 -0.27
C TRP A 171 7.59 -12.57 1.07
N GLU A 172 8.57 -13.21 1.67
CA GLU A 172 8.51 -13.83 2.98
C GLU A 172 9.83 -13.61 3.72
N LEU A 173 9.76 -13.33 5.03
CA LEU A 173 10.95 -13.26 5.87
C LEU A 173 11.42 -14.67 6.21
N LEU A 174 12.67 -14.96 5.93
CA LEU A 174 13.29 -16.21 6.35
C LEU A 174 13.71 -16.11 7.83
N GLU A 175 13.51 -17.20 8.58
CA GLU A 175 13.80 -17.25 10.03
C GLU A 175 15.29 -17.06 10.38
N ASN A 176 16.18 -17.02 9.38
CA ASN A 176 17.64 -16.95 9.53
C ASN A 176 18.26 -15.65 8.99
N GLY A 177 17.50 -14.53 8.96
CA GLY A 177 17.97 -13.23 8.49
C GLY A 177 18.40 -12.27 9.60
#